data_4795114ddf399ebf99ad56cc057db400
#
_entry.id   4795114ddf399ebf99ad56cc057db400
#
_cell.length_a   1.000
_cell.length_b   1.000
_cell.length_c   1.000
_cell.angle_alpha   90.00
_cell.angle_beta   90.00
_cell.angle_gamma   90.00
#
_symmetry.space_group_name_H-M   'P 1'
#
loop_
_entity.id
_entity.type
_entity.pdbx_description
1 polymer ?
#
loop_
_entity_poly.entity_id
_entity_poly.type
_entity_poly.pdbx_seq_one_letter_code
_entity_poly.pdbx_strand_id
1 'polypeptide(L)'
;PKPSSAASDVYKRQLTTQRVYTEAELRSRYEIMLENYCKTVCIEAQTMSDMARKQILPAVAHYAADVARDASGKQALDPDIRCGYEAKLVKKLTAVAESIDTRVDALDGAIARFKTLSDVTEGANFIRDEMLSRMTELRVAADEAETLTAESAWPFPTYGDLLFSVK
;
A
#
# COMPACT_ATOMS: atom_id res chain seq x y z
N PRO A 1 12.51 16.57 -8.88
CA PRO A 1 13.54 17.49 -8.40
C PRO A 1 13.03 18.18 -7.15
N LYS A 2 13.70 17.99 -6.00
CA LYS A 2 13.35 18.74 -4.80
C LYS A 2 13.66 20.21 -5.09
N PRO A 3 12.71 21.15 -4.98
CA PRO A 3 13.05 22.55 -4.99
C PRO A 3 14.00 22.80 -3.81
N SER A 4 15.18 23.36 -4.08
CA SER A 4 16.07 23.73 -3.01
C SER A 4 15.36 24.77 -2.11
N SER A 5 15.67 24.81 -0.83
CA SER A 5 15.14 25.83 0.09
C SER A 5 15.36 27.26 -0.45
N ALA A 6 16.48 27.50 -1.13
CA ALA A 6 16.78 28.75 -1.80
C ALA A 6 15.79 29.10 -2.93
N ALA A 7 15.30 28.12 -3.72
CA ALA A 7 14.27 28.35 -4.72
C ALA A 7 12.94 28.74 -4.08
N SER A 8 12.57 28.15 -2.96
CA SER A 8 11.36 28.50 -2.21
C SER A 8 11.40 29.96 -1.74
N ASP A 9 12.51 30.43 -1.22
CA ASP A 9 12.65 31.82 -0.75
C ASP A 9 12.68 32.83 -1.91
N VAL A 10 13.24 32.46 -3.04
CA VAL A 10 13.20 33.30 -4.27
C VAL A 10 11.77 33.46 -4.75
N TYR A 11 10.98 32.37 -4.82
CA TYR A 11 9.58 32.45 -5.22
C TYR A 11 8.72 33.28 -4.25
N LYS A 12 8.88 33.09 -2.95
CA LYS A 12 8.22 33.91 -1.93
C LYS A 12 8.50 35.40 -2.15
N ARG A 13 9.80 35.75 -2.31
CA ARG A 13 10.23 37.11 -2.53
C ARG A 13 9.67 37.72 -3.83
N GLN A 14 9.65 36.96 -4.92
CA GLN A 14 9.09 37.42 -6.19
C GLN A 14 7.60 37.70 -6.07
N LEU A 15 6.83 36.76 -5.52
CA LEU A 15 5.37 36.90 -5.41
C LEU A 15 4.96 38.05 -4.47
N THR A 16 5.70 38.30 -3.40
CA THR A 16 5.43 39.41 -2.50
C THR A 16 5.88 40.75 -3.09
N THR A 17 7.04 40.81 -3.75
CA THR A 17 7.53 42.04 -4.37
C THR A 17 6.64 42.50 -5.52
N GLN A 18 6.11 41.56 -6.30
CA GLN A 18 5.18 41.85 -7.41
C GLN A 18 3.75 42.04 -6.93
N ARG A 19 3.47 42.00 -5.64
CA ARG A 19 2.14 42.16 -5.02
C ARG A 19 1.10 41.17 -5.55
N VAL A 20 1.52 39.98 -5.96
CA VAL A 20 0.62 38.89 -6.37
C VAL A 20 -0.04 38.27 -5.14
N TYR A 21 0.75 38.10 -4.08
CA TYR A 21 0.28 37.62 -2.77
C TYR A 21 0.96 38.39 -1.64
N THR A 22 0.27 38.55 -0.53
CA THR A 22 0.87 38.93 0.75
C THR A 22 1.60 37.74 1.35
N GLU A 23 2.51 37.97 2.28
CA GLU A 23 3.23 36.91 2.98
C GLU A 23 2.26 36.02 3.78
N ALA A 24 1.23 36.60 4.39
CA ALA A 24 0.19 35.86 5.10
C ALA A 24 -0.61 34.93 4.19
N GLU A 25 -0.98 35.39 2.99
CA GLU A 25 -1.67 34.57 1.99
C GLU A 25 -0.80 33.41 1.48
N LEU A 26 0.49 33.64 1.23
CA LEU A 26 1.41 32.60 0.82
C LEU A 26 1.57 31.53 1.89
N ARG A 27 1.70 31.94 3.14
CA ARG A 27 1.79 31.03 4.28
C ARG A 27 0.52 30.20 4.43
N SER A 28 -0.64 30.83 4.42
CA SER A 28 -1.93 30.12 4.51
C SER A 28 -2.13 29.12 3.37
N ARG A 29 -1.81 29.51 2.13
CA ARG A 29 -1.86 28.59 0.98
C ARG A 29 -0.94 27.40 1.13
N TYR A 30 0.28 27.63 1.61
CA TYR A 30 1.25 26.54 1.86
C TYR A 30 0.72 25.56 2.92
N GLU A 31 0.20 26.07 4.03
CA GLU A 31 -0.38 25.25 5.09
C GLU A 31 -1.57 24.42 4.58
N ILE A 32 -2.49 25.05 3.82
CA ILE A 32 -3.64 24.34 3.21
C ILE A 32 -3.18 23.23 2.24
N MET A 33 -2.21 23.53 1.38
CA MET A 33 -1.69 22.51 0.45
C MET A 33 -1.03 21.34 1.17
N LEU A 34 -0.29 21.63 2.24
CA LEU A 34 0.36 20.62 3.05
C LEU A 34 -0.64 19.76 3.81
N GLU A 35 -1.69 20.39 4.39
CA GLU A 35 -2.80 19.67 5.00
C GLU A 35 -3.51 18.74 4.02
N ASN A 36 -3.82 19.23 2.82
CA ASN A 36 -4.47 18.44 1.80
C ASN A 36 -3.62 17.25 1.37
N TYR A 37 -2.31 17.45 1.21
CA TYR A 37 -1.36 16.35 0.97
C TYR A 37 -1.41 15.31 2.09
N CYS A 38 -1.32 15.76 3.32
CA CYS A 38 -1.37 14.86 4.49
C CYS A 38 -2.68 14.07 4.56
N LYS A 39 -3.81 14.74 4.35
CA LYS A 39 -5.14 14.10 4.35
C LYS A 39 -5.26 13.06 3.23
N THR A 40 -4.82 13.39 2.02
CA THR A 40 -4.88 12.49 0.86
C THR A 40 -4.06 11.23 1.12
N VAL A 41 -2.79 11.37 1.49
CA VAL A 41 -1.93 10.20 1.74
C VAL A 41 -2.43 9.36 2.91
N CYS A 42 -2.98 9.98 3.95
CA CYS A 42 -3.59 9.24 5.07
C CYS A 42 -4.80 8.41 4.61
N ILE A 43 -5.66 8.94 3.72
CA ILE A 43 -6.78 8.20 3.14
C ILE A 43 -6.29 7.05 2.27
N GLU A 44 -5.27 7.28 1.45
CA GLU A 44 -4.64 6.24 0.62
C GLU A 44 -4.06 5.11 1.48
N ALA A 45 -3.36 5.45 2.56
CA ALA A 45 -2.81 4.47 3.49
C ALA A 45 -3.91 3.62 4.17
N GLN A 46 -5.00 4.27 4.61
CA GLN A 46 -6.16 3.56 5.18
C GLN A 46 -6.82 2.64 4.16
N THR A 47 -6.97 3.09 2.92
CA THR A 47 -7.53 2.29 1.84
C THR A 47 -6.66 1.07 1.55
N MET A 48 -5.34 1.24 1.50
CA MET A 48 -4.40 0.12 1.32
C MET A 48 -4.53 -0.92 2.45
N SER A 49 -4.59 -0.48 3.71
CA SER A 49 -4.78 -1.36 4.86
C SER A 49 -6.10 -2.12 4.75
N ASP A 50 -7.20 -1.45 4.43
CA ASP A 50 -8.51 -2.05 4.26
C ASP A 50 -8.55 -3.07 3.11
N MET A 51 -7.96 -2.75 1.96
CA MET A 51 -7.86 -3.67 0.82
C MET A 51 -7.04 -4.92 1.18
N ALA A 52 -5.90 -4.75 1.83
CA ALA A 52 -5.06 -5.86 2.25
C ALA A 52 -5.79 -6.79 3.22
N ARG A 53 -6.44 -6.25 4.26
CA ARG A 53 -7.14 -7.05 5.28
C ARG A 53 -8.41 -7.72 4.77
N LYS A 54 -9.20 -7.00 3.98
CA LYS A 54 -10.57 -7.44 3.61
C LYS A 54 -10.62 -8.20 2.29
N GLN A 55 -9.61 -8.06 1.45
CA GLN A 55 -9.62 -8.62 0.10
C GLN A 55 -8.40 -9.50 -0.17
N ILE A 56 -7.17 -8.99 -0.02
CA ILE A 56 -5.95 -9.72 -0.38
C ILE A 56 -5.71 -10.91 0.56
N LEU A 57 -5.61 -10.65 1.87
CA LEU A 57 -5.36 -11.71 2.86
C LEU A 57 -6.38 -12.84 2.81
N PRO A 58 -7.71 -12.57 2.77
CA PRO A 58 -8.69 -13.64 2.62
C PRO A 58 -8.54 -14.41 1.31
N ALA A 59 -8.28 -13.75 0.18
CA ALA A 59 -8.10 -14.41 -1.10
C ALA A 59 -6.90 -15.36 -1.11
N VAL A 60 -5.74 -14.90 -0.63
CA VAL A 60 -4.53 -15.71 -0.51
C VAL A 60 -4.72 -16.89 0.43
N ALA A 61 -5.36 -16.68 1.59
CA ALA A 61 -5.62 -17.73 2.56
C ALA A 61 -6.58 -18.80 2.02
N HIS A 62 -7.65 -18.39 1.34
CA HIS A 62 -8.59 -19.31 0.69
C HIS A 62 -7.90 -20.13 -0.40
N TYR A 63 -7.13 -19.49 -1.27
CA TYR A 63 -6.42 -20.19 -2.33
C TYR A 63 -5.39 -21.18 -1.77
N ALA A 64 -4.67 -20.81 -0.72
CA ALA A 64 -3.75 -21.72 -0.04
C ALA A 64 -4.48 -22.94 0.55
N ALA A 65 -5.66 -22.74 1.15
CA ALA A 65 -6.49 -23.81 1.68
C ALA A 65 -7.03 -24.73 0.60
N ASP A 66 -7.43 -24.19 -0.56
CA ASP A 66 -7.90 -24.98 -1.69
C ASP A 66 -6.79 -25.87 -2.26
N VAL A 67 -5.60 -25.30 -2.49
CA VAL A 67 -4.43 -26.07 -2.95
C VAL A 67 -4.05 -27.18 -1.94
N ALA A 68 -4.12 -26.89 -0.64
CA ALA A 68 -3.85 -27.89 0.41
C ALA A 68 -4.90 -29.01 0.41
N ARG A 69 -6.18 -28.67 0.20
CA ARG A 69 -7.27 -29.65 0.09
C ARG A 69 -7.11 -30.56 -1.12
N ASP A 70 -6.74 -29.99 -2.26
CA ASP A 70 -6.47 -30.74 -3.49
C ASP A 70 -5.31 -31.72 -3.32
N ALA A 71 -4.23 -31.29 -2.67
CA ALA A 71 -3.11 -32.16 -2.35
C ALA A 71 -3.52 -33.33 -1.46
N SER A 72 -4.31 -33.03 -0.41
CA SER A 72 -4.83 -34.05 0.51
C SER A 72 -5.77 -35.04 -0.19
N GLY A 73 -6.62 -34.54 -1.10
CA GLY A 73 -7.52 -35.38 -1.91
C GLY A 73 -6.75 -36.33 -2.83
N LYS A 74 -5.67 -35.86 -3.48
CA LYS A 74 -4.79 -36.71 -4.30
C LYS A 74 -4.12 -37.82 -3.51
N GLN A 75 -3.59 -37.49 -2.33
CA GLN A 75 -2.94 -38.47 -1.44
C GLN A 75 -3.91 -39.45 -0.78
N ALA A 76 -5.17 -39.04 -0.58
CA ALA A 76 -6.23 -39.94 -0.13
C ALA A 76 -6.64 -40.96 -1.19
N LEU A 77 -6.52 -40.60 -2.48
CA LEU A 77 -6.79 -41.50 -3.59
C LEU A 77 -5.64 -42.54 -3.75
N ASP A 78 -4.41 -42.06 -3.72
CA ASP A 78 -3.22 -42.90 -3.79
C ASP A 78 -2.06 -42.22 -3.03
N PRO A 79 -1.53 -42.84 -1.93
CA PRO A 79 -0.43 -42.30 -1.16
C PRO A 79 0.88 -42.10 -1.93
N ASP A 80 1.07 -42.80 -3.05
CA ASP A 80 2.26 -42.66 -3.89
C ASP A 80 2.23 -41.41 -4.80
N ILE A 81 1.08 -40.71 -4.89
CA ILE A 81 0.98 -39.44 -5.62
C ILE A 81 1.78 -38.35 -4.90
N ARG A 82 2.79 -37.84 -5.59
CA ARG A 82 3.65 -36.79 -5.06
C ARG A 82 3.00 -35.42 -5.21
N CYS A 83 2.74 -34.73 -4.10
CA CYS A 83 2.17 -33.38 -4.07
C CYS A 83 3.24 -32.30 -3.74
N GLY A 84 4.44 -32.44 -4.31
CA GLY A 84 5.58 -31.56 -4.00
C GLY A 84 5.37 -30.12 -4.48
N TYR A 85 4.67 -29.93 -5.58
CA TYR A 85 4.33 -28.60 -6.09
C TYR A 85 3.34 -27.90 -5.15
N GLU A 86 2.26 -28.57 -4.80
CA GLU A 86 1.21 -28.04 -3.93
C GLU A 86 1.77 -27.69 -2.54
N ALA A 87 2.56 -28.58 -1.96
CA ALA A 87 3.20 -28.33 -0.66
C ALA A 87 4.15 -27.12 -0.69
N LYS A 88 4.89 -26.93 -1.78
CA LYS A 88 5.76 -25.78 -1.96
C LYS A 88 4.96 -24.49 -2.14
N LEU A 89 3.88 -24.55 -2.92
CA LEU A 89 3.03 -23.38 -3.17
C LEU A 89 2.32 -22.94 -1.89
N VAL A 90 1.71 -23.86 -1.14
CA VAL A 90 1.05 -23.56 0.15
C VAL A 90 2.02 -22.88 1.12
N LYS A 91 3.26 -23.40 1.24
CA LYS A 91 4.28 -22.77 2.10
C LYS A 91 4.59 -21.33 1.69
N LYS A 92 4.70 -21.06 0.39
CA LYS A 92 4.96 -19.71 -0.11
C LYS A 92 3.78 -18.78 0.13
N LEU A 93 2.56 -19.23 -0.16
CA LEU A 93 1.34 -18.44 0.06
C LEU A 93 1.17 -18.10 1.55
N THR A 94 1.42 -19.06 2.45
CA THR A 94 1.37 -18.82 3.90
C THR A 94 2.40 -17.77 4.33
N ALA A 95 3.66 -17.92 3.88
CA ALA A 95 4.72 -16.97 4.23
C ALA A 95 4.44 -15.55 3.72
N VAL A 96 3.91 -15.43 2.52
CA VAL A 96 3.54 -14.12 1.95
C VAL A 96 2.33 -13.53 2.69
N ALA A 97 1.34 -14.33 3.07
CA ALA A 97 0.21 -13.86 3.88
C ALA A 97 0.67 -13.33 5.24
N GLU A 98 1.54 -14.03 5.97
CA GLU A 98 2.14 -13.56 7.23
C GLU A 98 2.94 -12.27 7.04
N SER A 99 3.65 -12.16 5.91
CA SER A 99 4.39 -10.94 5.54
C SER A 99 3.46 -9.75 5.31
N ILE A 100 2.34 -9.95 4.61
CA ILE A 100 1.32 -8.92 4.39
C ILE A 100 0.71 -8.49 5.72
N ASP A 101 0.29 -9.45 6.57
CA ASP A 101 -0.33 -9.17 7.87
C ASP A 101 0.56 -8.31 8.76
N THR A 102 1.84 -8.69 8.88
CA THR A 102 2.84 -7.91 9.63
C THR A 102 3.00 -6.48 9.10
N ARG A 103 2.99 -6.30 7.77
CA ARG A 103 3.15 -4.97 7.15
C ARG A 103 1.90 -4.12 7.27
N VAL A 104 0.73 -4.73 7.23
CA VAL A 104 -0.54 -4.04 7.50
C VAL A 104 -0.57 -3.53 8.93
N ASP A 105 -0.18 -4.34 9.91
CA ASP A 105 -0.08 -3.91 11.31
C ASP A 105 0.90 -2.75 11.49
N ALA A 106 2.04 -2.81 10.80
CA ALA A 106 3.01 -1.71 10.82
C ALA A 106 2.47 -0.42 10.18
N LEU A 107 1.69 -0.52 9.09
CA LEU A 107 1.04 0.62 8.45
C LEU A 107 -0.06 1.20 9.34
N ASP A 108 -0.90 0.37 9.95
CA ASP A 108 -1.94 0.80 10.88
C ASP A 108 -1.34 1.52 12.09
N GLY A 109 -0.22 1.03 12.61
CA GLY A 109 0.56 1.70 13.65
C GLY A 109 1.05 3.09 13.23
N ALA A 110 1.53 3.23 11.99
CA ALA A 110 1.95 4.51 11.43
C ALA A 110 0.76 5.47 11.25
N ILE A 111 -0.38 4.98 10.77
CA ILE A 111 -1.62 5.76 10.64
C ILE A 111 -2.09 6.25 12.02
N ALA A 112 -2.08 5.38 13.03
CA ALA A 112 -2.46 5.75 14.39
C ALA A 112 -1.54 6.85 14.96
N ARG A 113 -0.22 6.71 14.78
CA ARG A 113 0.77 7.70 15.19
C ARG A 113 0.58 9.03 14.46
N PHE A 114 0.38 9.03 13.15
CA PHE A 114 0.10 10.24 12.37
C PHE A 114 -1.08 11.03 12.93
N LYS A 115 -2.16 10.36 13.34
CA LYS A 115 -3.36 11.00 13.92
C LYS A 115 -3.11 11.71 15.24
N THR A 116 -1.99 11.44 15.91
CA THR A 116 -1.61 12.13 17.16
C THR A 116 -0.79 13.40 16.92
N LEU A 117 -0.30 13.62 15.70
CA LEU A 117 0.47 14.80 15.35
C LEU A 117 -0.45 15.99 15.12
N SER A 118 -0.10 17.12 15.74
CA SER A 118 -0.88 18.37 15.65
C SER A 118 -0.26 19.40 14.69
N ASP A 119 1.04 19.33 14.46
CA ASP A 119 1.75 20.21 13.53
C ASP A 119 1.73 19.65 12.12
N VAL A 120 1.30 20.47 11.15
CA VAL A 120 1.14 20.06 9.75
C VAL A 120 2.48 19.73 9.09
N THR A 121 3.54 20.45 9.44
CA THR A 121 4.88 20.22 8.88
C THR A 121 5.48 18.94 9.45
N GLU A 122 5.29 18.67 10.73
CA GLU A 122 5.69 17.42 11.37
C GLU A 122 4.94 16.25 10.72
N GLY A 123 3.62 16.39 10.53
CA GLY A 123 2.79 15.40 9.84
C GLY A 123 3.29 15.09 8.43
N ALA A 124 3.61 16.11 7.64
CA ALA A 124 4.11 15.91 6.28
C ALA A 124 5.50 15.24 6.24
N ASN A 125 6.38 15.59 7.17
CA ASN A 125 7.67 14.93 7.31
C ASN A 125 7.50 13.46 7.73
N PHE A 126 6.61 13.17 8.68
CA PHE A 126 6.30 11.80 9.09
C PHE A 126 5.75 10.95 7.93
N ILE A 127 4.85 11.52 7.14
CA ILE A 127 4.34 10.84 5.94
C ILE A 127 5.47 10.49 4.98
N ARG A 128 6.32 11.47 4.66
CA ARG A 128 7.44 11.28 3.72
C ARG A 128 8.44 10.23 4.22
N ASP A 129 8.78 10.27 5.49
CA ASP A 129 9.91 9.51 6.04
C ASP A 129 9.50 8.11 6.52
N GLU A 130 8.24 7.94 6.99
CA GLU A 130 7.76 6.66 7.51
C GLU A 130 6.57 6.07 6.75
N MET A 131 5.47 6.84 6.57
CA MET A 131 4.23 6.26 6.04
C MET A 131 4.38 5.77 4.60
N LEU A 132 4.99 6.54 3.71
CA LEU A 132 5.23 6.15 2.31
C LEU A 132 6.14 4.92 2.19
N SER A 133 7.13 4.77 3.07
CA SER A 133 7.97 3.56 3.11
C SER A 133 7.14 2.33 3.45
N ARG A 134 6.28 2.40 4.48
CA ARG A 134 5.42 1.28 4.87
C ARG A 134 4.36 0.93 3.82
N MET A 135 3.80 1.93 3.15
CA MET A 135 2.91 1.71 2.01
C MET A 135 3.64 0.96 0.88
N THR A 136 4.88 1.35 0.59
CA THR A 136 5.71 0.69 -0.42
C THR A 136 6.04 -0.76 -0.02
N GLU A 137 6.40 -1.01 1.23
CA GLU A 137 6.69 -2.34 1.74
C GLU A 137 5.46 -3.27 1.65
N LEU A 138 4.28 -2.76 2.02
CA LEU A 138 3.02 -3.50 1.90
C LEU A 138 2.71 -3.79 0.43
N ARG A 139 2.89 -2.82 -0.45
CA ARG A 139 2.70 -2.98 -1.89
C ARG A 139 3.55 -4.11 -2.46
N VAL A 140 4.84 -4.15 -2.13
CA VAL A 140 5.76 -5.19 -2.60
C VAL A 140 5.29 -6.59 -2.17
N ALA A 141 4.82 -6.74 -0.93
CA ALA A 141 4.30 -8.02 -0.46
C ALA A 141 2.98 -8.44 -1.14
N ALA A 142 2.11 -7.46 -1.43
CA ALA A 142 0.87 -7.71 -2.17
C ALA A 142 1.16 -8.11 -3.63
N ASP A 143 2.10 -7.45 -4.29
CA ASP A 143 2.53 -7.77 -5.65
C ASP A 143 3.15 -9.19 -5.72
N GLU A 144 3.90 -9.61 -4.68
CA GLU A 144 4.39 -11.00 -4.56
C GLU A 144 3.24 -12.00 -4.42
N ALA A 145 2.24 -11.69 -3.60
CA ALA A 145 1.06 -12.54 -3.42
C ALA A 145 0.26 -12.69 -4.73
N GLU A 146 0.11 -11.63 -5.50
CA GLU A 146 -0.53 -11.66 -6.82
C GLU A 146 0.16 -12.65 -7.76
N THR A 147 1.49 -12.67 -7.81
CA THR A 147 2.24 -13.60 -8.67
C THR A 147 2.10 -15.07 -8.29
N LEU A 148 1.73 -15.36 -7.03
CA LEU A 148 1.59 -16.71 -6.50
C LEU A 148 0.14 -17.21 -6.51
N THR A 149 -0.82 -16.30 -6.55
CA THR A 149 -2.26 -16.61 -6.47
C THR A 149 -2.84 -16.77 -7.88
N ALA A 150 -3.70 -17.76 -8.09
CA ALA A 150 -4.36 -17.93 -9.37
C ALA A 150 -5.25 -16.71 -9.69
N GLU A 151 -5.29 -16.33 -10.96
CA GLU A 151 -6.10 -15.21 -11.46
C GLU A 151 -7.57 -15.31 -11.01
N SER A 152 -8.14 -16.50 -11.04
CA SER A 152 -9.52 -16.76 -10.62
C SER A 152 -9.77 -16.55 -9.11
N ALA A 153 -8.71 -16.57 -8.30
CA ALA A 153 -8.76 -16.36 -6.85
C ALA A 153 -8.32 -14.94 -6.43
N TRP A 154 -7.71 -14.20 -7.36
CA TRP A 154 -7.24 -12.84 -7.08
C TRP A 154 -8.41 -11.84 -7.08
N PRO A 155 -8.54 -10.94 -6.08
CA PRO A 155 -9.73 -10.11 -5.91
C PRO A 155 -9.78 -8.87 -6.81
N PHE A 156 -8.72 -8.61 -7.57
CA PHE A 156 -8.61 -7.42 -8.43
C PHE A 156 -8.44 -7.80 -9.89
N PRO A 157 -8.87 -6.93 -10.84
CA PRO A 157 -8.61 -7.14 -12.26
C PRO A 157 -7.11 -7.10 -12.53
N THR A 158 -6.66 -7.99 -13.41
CA THR A 158 -5.28 -8.00 -13.88
C THR A 158 -5.01 -6.84 -14.85
N TYR A 159 -3.74 -6.54 -15.11
CA TYR A 159 -3.39 -5.58 -16.16
C TYR A 159 -3.95 -5.97 -17.54
N GLY A 160 -4.03 -7.27 -17.82
CA GLY A 160 -4.67 -7.79 -19.04
C GLY A 160 -6.14 -7.40 -19.10
N ASP A 161 -6.88 -7.57 -18.02
CA ASP A 161 -8.30 -7.19 -17.95
C ASP A 161 -8.49 -5.69 -18.15
N LEU A 162 -7.64 -4.87 -17.52
CA LEU A 162 -7.72 -3.41 -17.62
C LEU A 162 -7.37 -2.89 -19.01
N LEU A 163 -6.36 -3.49 -19.69
CA LEU A 163 -5.91 -3.07 -21.01
C LEU A 163 -6.84 -3.54 -22.14
N PHE A 164 -7.49 -4.69 -21.96
CA PHE A 164 -8.31 -5.34 -23.00
C PHE A 164 -9.80 -5.40 -22.63
N SER A 165 -10.23 -4.70 -21.60
CA SER A 165 -11.63 -4.66 -21.13
C SER A 165 -12.60 -3.94 -22.09
N VAL A 166 -12.10 -3.28 -23.12
CA VAL A 166 -12.96 -2.66 -24.15
C VAL A 166 -13.46 -3.77 -25.08
N LYS A 167 -14.69 -4.21 -24.83
CA LYS A 167 -15.47 -5.06 -25.74
C LYS A 167 -16.29 -4.19 -26.67
#